data_85f8f7e3d8013cf49e58689fdedbd53c
#
_entry.id   85f8f7e3d8013cf49e58689fdedbd53c
#
_cell.length_a   1.000
_cell.length_b   1.000
_cell.length_c   1.000
_cell.angle_alpha   90.00
_cell.angle_beta   90.00
_cell.angle_gamma   90.00
#
_symmetry.space_group_name_H-M   'P 1'
#
loop_
_entity.id
_entity.type
_entity.pdbx_description
1 polymer ?
#
loop_
_entity_poly.entity_id
_entity_poly.type
_entity_poly.pdbx_seq_one_letter_code
_entity_poly.pdbx_strand_id
1 'polypeptide(L)'
;KNLGNQGNPAALPALQALKDNRLRVSEDGTLIILNESGDAGREVLTDKQVDVKSLELSKPRINNSVRRALSATIGKLQLQSTDTNIRLSAAKQLLKKSSSSLVELVEKALAVETNDEIRGVFNLVLAKEGLNSDDKIKRIESLKIIREFGNNDFKSVLEALLKKNEKDEFLESDSEIRGDAEKALSSIETRQFFINQIANLFYGLSLGSILLLAALGLAITFGLMGVINMA
;
A
#
# COMPACT_ATOMS: atom_id res chain seq x y z
N LYS A 1 -2.39 0.80 26.25
CA LYS A 1 -1.05 1.38 25.95
C LYS A 1 0.11 0.37 26.13
N ASN A 2 -0.03 -0.63 27.02
CA ASN A 2 1.09 -1.55 27.31
C ASN A 2 1.35 -2.61 26.22
N LEU A 3 0.32 -3.11 25.51
CA LEU A 3 0.47 -4.13 24.46
C LEU A 3 1.33 -3.66 23.27
N GLY A 4 1.24 -2.39 22.90
CA GLY A 4 2.06 -1.83 21.80
C GLY A 4 3.54 -1.63 22.16
N ASN A 5 3.87 -1.49 23.45
CA ASN A 5 5.24 -1.32 23.90
C ASN A 5 5.97 -2.67 24.11
N GLN A 6 5.22 -3.75 24.33
CA GLN A 6 5.78 -5.09 24.47
C GLN A 6 6.08 -5.78 23.13
N GLY A 7 5.59 -5.20 21.99
CA GLY A 7 5.97 -5.67 20.66
C GLY A 7 5.55 -7.11 20.30
N ASN A 8 4.53 -7.67 20.98
CA ASN A 8 4.11 -9.05 20.74
C ASN A 8 3.28 -9.16 19.46
N PRO A 9 3.80 -9.77 18.38
CA PRO A 9 3.07 -9.93 17.11
C PRO A 9 1.78 -10.74 17.24
N ALA A 10 1.67 -11.61 18.25
CA ALA A 10 0.48 -12.42 18.50
C ALA A 10 -0.77 -11.58 18.84
N ALA A 11 -0.58 -10.33 19.28
CA ALA A 11 -1.69 -9.40 19.52
C ALA A 11 -2.29 -8.80 18.25
N LEU A 12 -1.59 -8.89 17.12
CA LEU A 12 -1.96 -8.21 15.86
C LEU A 12 -3.37 -8.60 15.36
N PRO A 13 -3.76 -9.90 15.30
CA PRO A 13 -5.11 -10.29 14.84
C PRO A 13 -6.23 -9.71 15.73
N ALA A 14 -6.05 -9.70 17.05
CA ALA A 14 -7.02 -9.16 17.98
C ALA A 14 -7.16 -7.63 17.86
N LEU A 15 -6.05 -6.91 17.70
CA LEU A 15 -6.05 -5.46 17.51
C LEU A 15 -6.69 -5.07 16.17
N GLN A 16 -6.44 -5.83 15.11
CA GLN A 16 -7.08 -5.64 13.81
C GLN A 16 -8.59 -5.90 13.91
N ALA A 17 -9.00 -7.02 14.52
CA ALA A 17 -10.41 -7.33 14.74
C ALA A 17 -11.12 -6.27 15.59
N LEU A 18 -10.44 -5.70 16.58
CA LEU A 18 -10.99 -4.59 17.37
C LEU A 18 -11.19 -3.34 16.52
N LYS A 19 -10.22 -2.98 15.69
CA LYS A 19 -10.30 -1.84 14.76
C LYS A 19 -11.43 -2.01 13.75
N ASP A 20 -11.62 -3.24 13.23
CA ASP A 20 -12.62 -3.60 12.22
C ASP A 20 -13.99 -3.91 12.83
N ASN A 21 -14.16 -3.69 14.15
CA ASN A 21 -15.38 -3.98 14.91
C ASN A 21 -15.79 -5.47 14.89
N ARG A 22 -14.86 -6.38 14.68
CA ARG A 22 -15.09 -7.84 14.69
C ARG A 22 -14.71 -8.52 16.00
N LEU A 23 -14.03 -7.81 16.92
CA LEU A 23 -13.74 -8.35 18.26
C LEU A 23 -14.97 -8.33 19.13
N ARG A 24 -15.18 -9.42 19.87
CA ARG A 24 -16.22 -9.59 20.88
C ARG A 24 -15.60 -10.10 22.17
N VAL A 25 -16.31 -9.86 23.25
CA VAL A 25 -15.95 -10.34 24.59
C VAL A 25 -17.14 -11.14 25.11
N SER A 26 -16.93 -12.40 25.47
CA SER A 26 -17.93 -13.23 26.13
C SER A 26 -18.04 -12.89 27.63
N GLU A 27 -19.05 -13.41 28.31
CA GLU A 27 -19.30 -13.12 29.74
C GLU A 27 -18.12 -13.52 30.64
N ASP A 28 -17.41 -14.60 30.32
CA ASP A 28 -16.23 -15.08 31.03
C ASP A 28 -14.94 -14.28 30.71
N GLY A 29 -15.04 -13.24 29.86
CA GLY A 29 -13.90 -12.40 29.47
C GLY A 29 -13.08 -12.94 28.28
N THR A 30 -13.49 -14.04 27.66
CA THR A 30 -12.82 -14.60 26.49
C THR A 30 -12.96 -13.68 25.28
N LEU A 31 -11.83 -13.43 24.58
CA LEU A 31 -11.80 -12.61 23.36
C LEU A 31 -12.07 -13.48 22.14
N ILE A 32 -13.07 -13.10 21.35
CA ILE A 32 -13.50 -13.83 20.15
C ILE A 32 -13.43 -12.91 18.93
N ILE A 33 -12.79 -13.36 17.88
CA ILE A 33 -12.76 -12.69 16.59
C ILE A 33 -13.85 -13.28 15.71
N LEU A 34 -14.80 -12.46 15.29
CA LEU A 34 -15.84 -12.87 14.34
C LEU A 34 -15.27 -12.96 12.92
N ASN A 35 -15.79 -13.91 12.14
CA ASN A 35 -15.60 -13.92 10.68
C ASN A 35 -16.30 -12.72 10.02
N GLU A 36 -16.18 -12.57 8.71
CA GLU A 36 -16.76 -11.44 7.97
C GLU A 36 -18.29 -11.44 7.98
N SER A 37 -18.92 -12.63 7.98
CA SER A 37 -20.37 -12.80 8.05
C SER A 37 -20.93 -12.62 9.47
N GLY A 38 -20.08 -12.73 10.50
CA GLY A 38 -20.48 -12.57 11.91
C GLY A 38 -21.20 -13.78 12.50
N ASP A 39 -21.30 -14.90 11.79
CA ASP A 39 -22.00 -16.13 12.18
C ASP A 39 -21.11 -17.16 12.88
N ALA A 40 -19.81 -17.04 12.74
CA ALA A 40 -18.80 -17.85 13.41
C ALA A 40 -17.71 -17.00 14.03
N GLY A 41 -17.04 -17.53 15.04
CA GLY A 41 -15.96 -16.85 15.73
C GLY A 41 -14.80 -17.78 16.04
N ARG A 42 -13.67 -17.17 16.37
CA ARG A 42 -12.45 -17.86 16.80
C ARG A 42 -11.92 -17.19 18.07
N GLU A 43 -11.61 -18.01 19.06
CA GLU A 43 -11.00 -17.52 20.28
C GLU A 43 -9.56 -17.04 20.03
N VAL A 44 -9.22 -15.86 20.55
CA VAL A 44 -7.92 -15.20 20.29
C VAL A 44 -6.73 -15.99 20.82
N LEU A 45 -6.87 -16.64 21.99
CA LEU A 45 -5.74 -17.27 22.68
C LEU A 45 -5.55 -18.75 22.29
N THR A 46 -6.64 -19.46 22.03
CA THR A 46 -6.61 -20.91 21.77
C THR A 46 -6.76 -21.28 20.31
N ASP A 47 -7.14 -20.31 19.48
CA ASP A 47 -7.46 -20.45 18.05
C ASP A 47 -8.63 -21.43 17.77
N LYS A 48 -9.42 -21.78 18.81
CA LYS A 48 -10.57 -22.66 18.69
C LYS A 48 -11.72 -21.94 18.00
N GLN A 49 -12.38 -22.65 17.09
CA GLN A 49 -13.65 -22.19 16.53
C GLN A 49 -14.76 -22.26 17.60
N VAL A 50 -15.59 -21.23 17.62
CA VAL A 50 -16.67 -21.07 18.59
C VAL A 50 -17.97 -20.77 17.85
N ASP A 51 -19.05 -21.43 18.26
CA ASP A 51 -20.38 -21.10 17.78
C ASP A 51 -20.89 -19.82 18.46
N VAL A 52 -20.97 -18.76 17.67
CA VAL A 52 -21.35 -17.42 18.12
C VAL A 52 -22.80 -17.36 18.61
N LYS A 53 -23.66 -18.24 18.08
CA LYS A 53 -25.11 -18.25 18.40
C LYS A 53 -25.42 -18.71 19.82
N SER A 54 -24.49 -19.45 20.42
CA SER A 54 -24.66 -20.01 21.76
C SER A 54 -24.08 -19.11 22.87
N LEU A 55 -23.53 -17.95 22.53
CA LEU A 55 -22.77 -17.09 23.44
C LEU A 55 -23.39 -15.71 23.56
N GLU A 56 -23.46 -15.18 24.76
CA GLU A 56 -23.69 -13.77 24.99
C GLU A 56 -22.41 -12.99 24.76
N LEU A 57 -22.38 -12.19 23.69
CA LEU A 57 -21.19 -11.46 23.23
C LEU A 57 -21.39 -9.96 23.33
N SER A 58 -20.51 -9.30 24.05
CA SER A 58 -20.46 -7.84 24.14
C SER A 58 -19.46 -7.25 23.13
N LYS A 59 -19.78 -6.07 22.59
CA LYS A 59 -18.91 -5.35 21.68
C LYS A 59 -18.10 -4.30 22.45
N PRO A 60 -16.75 -4.34 22.44
CA PRO A 60 -15.94 -3.31 23.05
C PRO A 60 -16.21 -1.95 22.41
N ARG A 61 -16.45 -0.94 23.23
CA ARG A 61 -16.63 0.44 22.74
C ARG A 61 -15.27 1.09 22.54
N ILE A 62 -15.03 1.59 21.35
CA ILE A 62 -13.82 2.35 21.02
C ILE A 62 -14.18 3.76 20.59
N ASN A 63 -13.59 4.75 21.23
CA ASN A 63 -13.68 6.14 20.82
C ASN A 63 -12.60 6.49 19.78
N ASN A 64 -12.64 7.70 19.24
CA ASN A 64 -11.68 8.16 18.22
C ASN A 64 -10.23 8.20 18.72
N SER A 65 -10.01 8.44 20.01
CA SER A 65 -8.66 8.41 20.61
C SER A 65 -8.10 6.99 20.64
N VAL A 66 -8.91 6.01 21.06
CA VAL A 66 -8.54 4.59 21.05
C VAL A 66 -8.31 4.10 19.62
N ARG A 67 -9.16 4.51 18.67
CA ARG A 67 -9.00 4.15 17.25
C ARG A 67 -7.68 4.66 16.65
N ARG A 68 -7.28 5.89 16.98
CA ARG A 68 -5.97 6.42 16.57
C ARG A 68 -4.81 5.65 17.20
N ALA A 69 -4.89 5.38 18.50
CA ALA A 69 -3.87 4.59 19.20
C ALA A 69 -3.76 3.16 18.64
N LEU A 70 -4.89 2.51 18.35
CA LEU A 70 -4.92 1.19 17.70
C LEU A 70 -4.22 1.22 16.33
N SER A 71 -4.54 2.20 15.49
CA SER A 71 -3.93 2.31 14.16
C SER A 71 -2.41 2.48 14.24
N ALA A 72 -1.91 3.29 15.17
CA ALA A 72 -0.48 3.48 15.39
C ALA A 72 0.19 2.20 15.92
N THR A 73 -0.45 1.51 16.88
CA THR A 73 0.06 0.25 17.46
C THR A 73 0.09 -0.87 16.43
N ILE A 74 -0.99 -1.03 15.65
CA ILE A 74 -1.07 -2.01 14.57
C ILE A 74 0.03 -1.75 13.53
N GLY A 75 0.21 -0.50 13.08
CA GLY A 75 1.26 -0.14 12.15
C GLY A 75 2.66 -0.51 12.67
N LYS A 76 2.96 -0.20 13.93
CA LYS A 76 4.23 -0.56 14.56
C LYS A 76 4.44 -2.09 14.60
N LEU A 77 3.42 -2.86 15.00
CA LEU A 77 3.52 -4.32 15.05
C LEU A 77 3.66 -4.94 13.66
N GLN A 78 2.97 -4.39 12.65
CA GLN A 78 3.09 -4.85 11.28
C GLN A 78 4.50 -4.62 10.72
N LEU A 79 5.15 -3.50 11.05
CA LEU A 79 6.53 -3.22 10.66
C LEU A 79 7.54 -4.15 11.32
N GLN A 80 7.21 -4.76 12.44
CA GLN A 80 8.06 -5.72 13.17
C GLN A 80 7.70 -7.18 12.87
N SER A 81 6.77 -7.43 11.94
CA SER A 81 6.38 -8.79 11.55
C SER A 81 7.56 -9.58 10.95
N THR A 82 7.64 -10.86 11.24
CA THR A 82 8.57 -11.79 10.55
C THR A 82 8.19 -12.00 9.09
N ASP A 83 6.91 -11.82 8.74
CA ASP A 83 6.41 -11.92 7.37
C ASP A 83 6.73 -10.65 6.58
N THR A 84 7.53 -10.81 5.54
CA THR A 84 7.95 -9.73 4.63
C THR A 84 6.77 -9.06 3.93
N ASN A 85 5.71 -9.80 3.58
CA ASN A 85 4.53 -9.23 2.91
C ASN A 85 3.75 -8.32 3.84
N ILE A 86 3.65 -8.67 5.12
CA ILE A 86 3.02 -7.82 6.15
C ILE A 86 3.84 -6.54 6.34
N ARG A 87 5.17 -6.64 6.45
CA ARG A 87 6.03 -5.46 6.56
C ARG A 87 5.94 -4.56 5.33
N LEU A 88 5.98 -5.14 4.14
CA LEU A 88 5.87 -4.40 2.87
C LEU A 88 4.52 -3.67 2.76
N SER A 89 3.43 -4.36 3.11
CA SER A 89 2.09 -3.75 3.12
C SER A 89 2.01 -2.58 4.11
N ALA A 90 2.58 -2.74 5.30
CA ALA A 90 2.65 -1.68 6.30
C ALA A 90 3.48 -0.48 5.80
N ALA A 91 4.63 -0.70 5.20
CA ALA A 91 5.48 0.34 4.61
C ALA A 91 4.73 1.12 3.51
N LYS A 92 4.04 0.42 2.59
CA LYS A 92 3.21 1.04 1.54
C LYS A 92 2.04 1.84 2.12
N GLN A 93 1.45 1.41 3.23
CA GLN A 93 0.41 2.19 3.93
C GLN A 93 0.97 3.47 4.57
N LEU A 94 2.19 3.41 5.14
CA LEU A 94 2.87 4.59 5.67
C LEU A 94 3.16 5.61 4.56
N LEU A 95 3.59 5.17 3.39
CA LEU A 95 3.84 6.05 2.25
C LEU A 95 2.59 6.83 1.83
N LYS A 96 1.41 6.19 1.86
CA LYS A 96 0.13 6.85 1.57
C LYS A 96 -0.29 7.86 2.64
N LYS A 97 0.04 7.60 3.90
CA LYS A 97 -0.38 8.39 5.08
C LYS A 97 0.78 9.10 5.75
N SER A 98 1.85 9.40 5.02
CA SER A 98 3.04 10.01 5.59
C SER A 98 2.69 11.30 6.37
N SER A 99 3.37 11.46 7.48
CA SER A 99 3.31 12.66 8.31
C SER A 99 4.61 12.75 9.10
N SER A 100 5.01 13.94 9.49
CA SER A 100 6.24 14.21 10.25
C SER A 100 6.34 13.36 11.55
N SER A 101 5.20 13.03 12.16
CA SER A 101 5.16 12.18 13.35
C SER A 101 5.57 10.71 13.12
N LEU A 102 5.68 10.28 11.86
CA LEU A 102 6.07 8.91 11.48
C LEU A 102 7.54 8.79 11.12
N VAL A 103 8.26 9.90 10.95
CA VAL A 103 9.67 9.91 10.54
C VAL A 103 10.52 9.06 11.47
N GLU A 104 10.48 9.32 12.78
CA GLU A 104 11.26 8.57 13.77
C GLU A 104 10.93 7.05 13.76
N LEU A 105 9.67 6.69 13.55
CA LEU A 105 9.26 5.29 13.45
C LEU A 105 9.86 4.63 12.20
N VAL A 106 9.82 5.33 11.08
CA VAL A 106 10.34 4.82 9.79
C VAL A 106 11.86 4.73 9.82
N GLU A 107 12.57 5.70 10.39
CA GLU A 107 14.03 5.65 10.56
C GLU A 107 14.45 4.43 11.41
N LYS A 108 13.76 4.18 12.53
CA LYS A 108 14.01 2.99 13.37
C LYS A 108 13.74 1.69 12.62
N ALA A 109 12.67 1.64 11.83
CA ALA A 109 12.34 0.46 11.03
C ALA A 109 13.38 0.25 9.91
N LEU A 110 13.80 1.32 9.21
CA LEU A 110 14.80 1.27 8.16
C LEU A 110 16.16 0.77 8.65
N ALA A 111 16.55 1.13 9.90
CA ALA A 111 17.82 0.73 10.48
C ALA A 111 17.97 -0.79 10.67
N VAL A 112 16.85 -1.51 10.82
CA VAL A 112 16.83 -2.97 11.04
C VAL A 112 16.29 -3.77 9.85
N GLU A 113 15.70 -3.11 8.85
CA GLU A 113 15.13 -3.78 7.68
C GLU A 113 16.24 -4.25 6.73
N THR A 114 16.12 -5.49 6.29
CA THR A 114 17.09 -6.14 5.37
C THR A 114 16.55 -6.34 3.96
N ASN A 115 15.23 -6.21 3.77
CA ASN A 115 14.62 -6.36 2.45
C ASN A 115 14.73 -5.05 1.67
N ASP A 116 15.36 -5.09 0.49
CA ASP A 116 15.63 -3.90 -0.32
C ASP A 116 14.37 -3.20 -0.84
N GLU A 117 13.30 -3.96 -1.17
CA GLU A 117 12.03 -3.37 -1.58
C GLU A 117 11.40 -2.55 -0.45
N ILE A 118 11.40 -3.10 0.78
CA ILE A 118 10.84 -2.41 1.95
C ILE A 118 11.70 -1.18 2.31
N ARG A 119 13.03 -1.32 2.24
CA ARG A 119 13.96 -0.20 2.44
C ARG A 119 13.70 0.93 1.44
N GLY A 120 13.48 0.58 0.16
CA GLY A 120 13.10 1.53 -0.88
C GLY A 120 11.81 2.29 -0.54
N VAL A 121 10.79 1.60 -0.04
CA VAL A 121 9.52 2.24 0.40
C VAL A 121 9.74 3.14 1.60
N PHE A 122 10.55 2.75 2.59
CA PHE A 122 10.87 3.60 3.73
C PHE A 122 11.63 4.86 3.32
N ASN A 123 12.62 4.73 2.43
CA ASN A 123 13.32 5.88 1.87
C ASN A 123 12.36 6.84 1.16
N LEU A 124 11.36 6.33 0.43
CA LEU A 124 10.33 7.15 -0.18
C LEU A 124 9.44 7.87 0.85
N VAL A 125 9.10 7.22 1.99
CA VAL A 125 8.37 7.89 3.08
C VAL A 125 9.18 9.05 3.64
N LEU A 126 10.47 8.83 3.91
CA LEU A 126 11.37 9.87 4.42
C LEU A 126 11.59 10.99 3.39
N ALA A 127 11.74 10.64 2.12
CA ALA A 127 11.89 11.61 1.04
C ALA A 127 10.64 12.48 0.86
N LYS A 128 9.45 11.90 0.99
CA LYS A 128 8.18 12.66 0.93
C LYS A 128 8.09 13.73 2.01
N GLU A 129 8.51 13.41 3.24
CA GLU A 129 8.58 14.37 4.33
C GLU A 129 9.74 15.36 4.15
N GLY A 130 10.88 14.88 3.64
CA GLY A 130 12.08 15.69 3.38
C GLY A 130 11.86 16.79 2.34
N LEU A 131 10.91 16.64 1.40
CA LEU A 131 10.53 17.70 0.46
C LEU A 131 9.99 18.95 1.16
N ASN A 132 9.39 18.80 2.35
CA ASN A 132 8.84 19.91 3.13
C ASN A 132 9.86 20.53 4.10
N SER A 133 11.14 20.10 4.05
CA SER A 133 12.19 20.63 4.91
C SER A 133 12.60 22.05 4.48
N ASP A 134 12.95 22.88 5.46
CA ASP A 134 13.60 24.18 5.20
C ASP A 134 15.05 24.02 4.72
N ASP A 135 15.64 22.85 4.90
CA ASP A 135 16.99 22.51 4.46
C ASP A 135 17.00 22.13 2.97
N LYS A 136 17.61 22.96 2.16
CA LYS A 136 17.78 22.74 0.72
C LYS A 136 18.44 21.41 0.39
N ILE A 137 19.46 21.01 1.14
CA ILE A 137 20.21 19.77 0.89
C ILE A 137 19.28 18.56 1.07
N LYS A 138 18.50 18.55 2.14
CA LYS A 138 17.50 17.49 2.39
C LYS A 138 16.45 17.41 1.29
N ARG A 139 15.99 18.55 0.78
CA ARG A 139 15.04 18.60 -0.34
C ARG A 139 15.62 18.01 -1.62
N ILE A 140 16.86 18.34 -1.96
CA ILE A 140 17.57 17.80 -3.13
C ILE A 140 17.80 16.28 -2.98
N GLU A 141 18.23 15.82 -1.82
CA GLU A 141 18.40 14.39 -1.53
C GLU A 141 17.06 13.64 -1.68
N SER A 142 15.97 14.22 -1.16
CA SER A 142 14.62 13.68 -1.31
C SER A 142 14.21 13.56 -2.78
N LEU A 143 14.48 14.57 -3.60
CA LEU A 143 14.20 14.52 -5.03
C LEU A 143 15.01 13.45 -5.77
N LYS A 144 16.27 13.23 -5.37
CA LYS A 144 17.10 12.14 -5.91
C LYS A 144 16.51 10.77 -5.60
N ILE A 145 16.07 10.54 -4.36
CA ILE A 145 15.42 9.29 -3.94
C ILE A 145 14.11 9.10 -4.72
N ILE A 146 13.29 10.15 -4.85
CA ILE A 146 12.02 10.09 -5.60
C ILE A 146 12.29 9.82 -7.09
N ARG A 147 13.33 10.40 -7.68
CA ARG A 147 13.72 10.13 -9.06
C ARG A 147 14.06 8.66 -9.28
N GLU A 148 14.76 8.03 -8.32
CA GLU A 148 15.20 6.64 -8.43
C GLU A 148 14.08 5.64 -8.15
N PHE A 149 13.33 5.83 -7.07
CA PHE A 149 12.36 4.85 -6.56
C PHE A 149 10.90 5.30 -6.64
N GLY A 150 10.64 6.58 -6.93
CA GLY A 150 9.30 7.17 -6.93
C GLY A 150 8.38 6.54 -7.96
N ASN A 151 7.09 6.62 -7.67
CA ASN A 151 6.00 6.16 -8.52
C ASN A 151 5.04 7.32 -8.85
N ASN A 152 3.94 7.01 -9.52
CA ASN A 152 2.91 7.99 -9.91
C ASN A 152 2.32 8.79 -8.74
N ASP A 153 2.38 8.27 -7.50
CA ASP A 153 1.87 8.98 -6.32
C ASP A 153 2.63 10.28 -6.02
N PHE A 154 3.87 10.40 -6.53
CA PHE A 154 4.69 11.61 -6.37
C PHE A 154 4.46 12.67 -7.45
N LYS A 155 3.75 12.33 -8.54
CA LYS A 155 3.58 13.24 -9.68
C LYS A 155 2.97 14.57 -9.26
N SER A 156 1.88 14.56 -8.51
CA SER A 156 1.21 15.78 -8.06
C SER A 156 2.07 16.67 -7.16
N VAL A 157 2.94 16.06 -6.33
CA VAL A 157 3.85 16.80 -5.45
C VAL A 157 4.98 17.45 -6.26
N LEU A 158 5.52 16.72 -7.25
CA LEU A 158 6.57 17.25 -8.14
C LEU A 158 6.01 18.37 -9.06
N GLU A 159 4.82 18.18 -9.63
CA GLU A 159 4.12 19.21 -10.41
C GLU A 159 3.85 20.47 -9.58
N ALA A 160 3.54 20.33 -8.28
CA ALA A 160 3.35 21.48 -7.40
C ALA A 160 4.63 22.31 -7.24
N LEU A 161 5.82 21.69 -7.21
CA LEU A 161 7.11 22.39 -7.18
C LEU A 161 7.43 23.14 -8.50
N LEU A 162 6.83 22.70 -9.61
CA LEU A 162 7.01 23.30 -10.93
C LEU A 162 5.90 24.30 -11.28
N LYS A 163 4.92 24.48 -10.38
CA LYS A 163 3.77 25.34 -10.63
C LYS A 163 4.19 26.80 -10.63
N LYS A 164 3.56 27.57 -11.55
CA LYS A 164 3.69 29.00 -11.64
C LYS A 164 2.44 29.73 -11.08
N ASN A 165 2.66 30.94 -10.64
CA ASN A 165 1.60 31.86 -10.23
C ASN A 165 0.94 32.54 -11.46
N GLU A 166 -0.05 33.40 -11.24
CA GLU A 166 -0.73 34.15 -12.30
C GLU A 166 0.17 35.13 -13.06
N LYS A 167 1.36 35.44 -12.50
CA LYS A 167 2.37 36.31 -13.12
C LYS A 167 3.46 35.54 -13.86
N ASP A 168 3.25 34.23 -14.11
CA ASP A 168 4.22 33.32 -14.75
C ASP A 168 5.52 33.11 -13.95
N GLU A 169 5.52 33.42 -12.64
CA GLU A 169 6.65 33.21 -11.75
C GLU A 169 6.49 31.86 -11.04
N PHE A 170 7.58 31.10 -10.90
CA PHE A 170 7.54 29.83 -10.16
C PHE A 170 7.23 30.05 -8.68
N LEU A 171 6.36 29.20 -8.11
CA LEU A 171 6.09 29.20 -6.69
C LEU A 171 7.30 28.72 -5.87
N GLU A 172 8.05 27.76 -6.41
CA GLU A 172 9.34 27.35 -5.85
C GLU A 172 10.42 28.30 -6.38
N SER A 173 11.06 29.04 -5.49
CA SER A 173 12.07 30.04 -5.87
C SER A 173 13.41 29.45 -6.28
N ASP A 174 13.78 28.28 -5.71
CA ASP A 174 15.07 27.66 -5.95
C ASP A 174 15.09 26.91 -7.30
N SER A 175 15.94 27.38 -8.21
CA SER A 175 16.08 26.81 -9.57
C SER A 175 16.66 25.38 -9.58
N GLU A 176 17.50 25.04 -8.61
CA GLU A 176 18.10 23.70 -8.52
C GLU A 176 17.05 22.68 -8.06
N ILE A 177 16.22 23.05 -7.09
CA ILE A 177 15.09 22.21 -6.64
C ILE A 177 14.11 21.99 -7.79
N ARG A 178 13.77 23.04 -8.56
CA ARG A 178 12.92 22.89 -9.75
C ARG A 178 13.54 21.96 -10.80
N GLY A 179 14.83 22.12 -11.09
CA GLY A 179 15.53 21.27 -12.05
C GLY A 179 15.57 19.80 -11.63
N ASP A 180 15.75 19.51 -10.35
CA ASP A 180 15.73 18.13 -9.85
C ASP A 180 14.31 17.58 -9.75
N ALA A 181 13.29 18.41 -9.48
CA ALA A 181 11.89 18.03 -9.54
C ALA A 181 11.47 17.64 -10.97
N GLU A 182 11.92 18.41 -11.98
CA GLU A 182 11.66 18.11 -13.40
C GLU A 182 12.29 16.78 -13.83
N LYS A 183 13.56 16.54 -13.43
CA LYS A 183 14.24 15.26 -13.69
C LYS A 183 13.53 14.09 -13.00
N ALA A 184 13.05 14.27 -11.76
CA ALA A 184 12.31 13.25 -11.04
C ALA A 184 10.97 12.94 -11.72
N LEU A 185 10.22 13.97 -12.13
CA LEU A 185 8.96 13.84 -12.86
C LEU A 185 9.16 13.09 -14.18
N SER A 186 10.12 13.53 -15.01
CA SER A 186 10.46 12.89 -16.29
C SER A 186 10.87 11.42 -16.10
N SER A 187 11.62 11.09 -15.06
CA SER A 187 12.00 9.70 -14.74
C SER A 187 10.79 8.84 -14.42
N ILE A 188 9.83 9.35 -13.62
CA ILE A 188 8.60 8.66 -13.27
C ILE A 188 7.73 8.46 -14.53
N GLU A 189 7.57 9.47 -15.36
CA GLU A 189 6.77 9.41 -16.59
C GLU A 189 7.35 8.41 -17.59
N THR A 190 8.66 8.42 -17.78
CA THR A 190 9.37 7.47 -18.65
C THR A 190 9.16 6.03 -18.16
N ARG A 191 9.33 5.79 -16.88
CA ARG A 191 9.10 4.45 -16.27
C ARG A 191 7.66 4.00 -16.46
N GLN A 192 6.71 4.89 -16.22
CA GLN A 192 5.28 4.59 -16.41
C GLN A 192 4.94 4.31 -17.88
N PHE A 193 5.54 5.05 -18.80
CA PHE A 193 5.40 4.79 -20.23
C PHE A 193 5.83 3.37 -20.58
N PHE A 194 7.01 2.93 -20.14
CA PHE A 194 7.49 1.57 -20.41
C PHE A 194 6.60 0.50 -19.78
N ILE A 195 6.14 0.70 -18.54
CA ILE A 195 5.21 -0.22 -17.87
C ILE A 195 3.92 -0.35 -18.69
N ASN A 196 3.36 0.77 -19.16
CA ASN A 196 2.16 0.79 -19.96
C ASN A 196 2.37 0.11 -21.32
N GLN A 197 3.53 0.28 -21.97
CA GLN A 197 3.84 -0.40 -23.24
C GLN A 197 3.89 -1.92 -23.06
N ILE A 198 4.53 -2.41 -22.00
CA ILE A 198 4.56 -3.84 -21.66
C ILE A 198 3.14 -4.36 -21.41
N ALA A 199 2.33 -3.65 -20.63
CA ALA A 199 0.94 -4.02 -20.36
C ALA A 199 0.12 -4.09 -21.67
N ASN A 200 0.25 -3.10 -22.56
CA ASN A 200 -0.42 -3.05 -23.85
C ASN A 200 -0.01 -4.22 -24.75
N LEU A 201 1.26 -4.61 -24.75
CA LEU A 201 1.75 -5.78 -25.48
C LEU A 201 1.06 -7.06 -25.00
N PHE A 202 0.97 -7.26 -23.67
CA PHE A 202 0.27 -8.42 -23.10
C PHE A 202 -1.22 -8.43 -23.43
N TYR A 203 -1.90 -7.27 -23.37
CA TYR A 203 -3.30 -7.16 -23.76
C TYR A 203 -3.50 -7.47 -25.25
N GLY A 204 -2.64 -6.93 -26.12
CA GLY A 204 -2.68 -7.18 -27.55
C GLY A 204 -2.46 -8.66 -27.89
N LEU A 205 -1.48 -9.30 -27.23
CA LEU A 205 -1.20 -10.73 -27.43
C LEU A 205 -2.37 -11.61 -26.93
N SER A 206 -2.93 -11.29 -25.79
CA SER A 206 -4.09 -12.00 -25.23
C SER A 206 -5.30 -11.90 -26.15
N LEU A 207 -5.66 -10.68 -26.60
CA LEU A 207 -6.77 -10.46 -27.51
C LEU A 207 -6.53 -11.16 -28.88
N GLY A 208 -5.31 -11.04 -29.40
CA GLY A 208 -4.92 -11.70 -30.66
C GLY A 208 -5.04 -13.22 -30.59
N SER A 209 -4.65 -13.82 -29.43
CA SER A 209 -4.79 -15.26 -29.21
C SER A 209 -6.26 -15.71 -29.21
N ILE A 210 -7.14 -14.94 -28.56
CA ILE A 210 -8.58 -15.23 -28.54
C ILE A 210 -9.18 -15.15 -29.97
N LEU A 211 -8.83 -14.11 -30.70
CA LEU A 211 -9.31 -13.94 -32.09
C LEU A 211 -8.79 -15.05 -33.03
N LEU A 212 -7.52 -15.45 -32.83
CA LEU A 212 -6.94 -16.57 -33.60
C LEU A 212 -7.68 -17.88 -33.33
N LEU A 213 -7.95 -18.20 -32.05
CA LEU A 213 -8.70 -19.40 -31.68
C LEU A 213 -10.12 -19.38 -32.23
N ALA A 214 -10.81 -18.23 -32.19
CA ALA A 214 -12.13 -18.07 -32.77
C ALA A 214 -12.10 -18.26 -34.29
N ALA A 215 -11.12 -17.67 -34.96
CA ALA A 215 -10.95 -17.84 -36.41
C ALA A 215 -10.66 -19.30 -36.82
N LEU A 216 -9.79 -19.99 -36.06
CA LEU A 216 -9.52 -21.42 -36.27
C LEU A 216 -10.77 -22.27 -36.02
N GLY A 217 -11.53 -22.00 -34.98
CA GLY A 217 -12.80 -22.69 -34.70
C GLY A 217 -13.79 -22.54 -35.82
N LEU A 218 -13.97 -21.32 -36.35
CA LEU A 218 -14.82 -21.06 -37.50
C LEU A 218 -14.30 -21.74 -38.77
N ALA A 219 -13.00 -21.68 -39.04
CA ALA A 219 -12.39 -22.34 -40.21
C ALA A 219 -12.60 -23.85 -40.19
N ILE A 220 -12.45 -24.49 -39.04
CA ILE A 220 -12.68 -25.94 -38.89
C ILE A 220 -14.16 -26.27 -39.07
N THR A 221 -15.09 -25.54 -38.44
CA THR A 221 -16.52 -25.81 -38.56
C THR A 221 -17.03 -25.61 -39.97
N PHE A 222 -16.67 -24.52 -40.66
CA PHE A 222 -17.07 -24.27 -42.04
C PHE A 222 -16.37 -25.20 -43.01
N GLY A 223 -15.11 -25.58 -42.75
CA GLY A 223 -14.39 -26.55 -43.58
C GLY A 223 -15.00 -27.95 -43.51
N LEU A 224 -15.38 -28.43 -42.32
CA LEU A 224 -16.03 -29.73 -42.14
C LEU A 224 -17.46 -29.76 -42.70
N MET A 225 -18.21 -28.66 -42.64
CA MET A 225 -19.56 -28.59 -43.22
C MET A 225 -19.57 -28.37 -44.72
N GLY A 226 -18.42 -28.21 -45.38
CA GLY A 226 -18.33 -28.01 -46.83
C GLY A 226 -18.98 -26.72 -47.36
N VAL A 227 -19.24 -25.73 -46.45
CA VAL A 227 -19.92 -24.46 -46.80
C VAL A 227 -19.00 -23.53 -47.61
N ILE A 228 -17.68 -23.75 -47.55
CA ILE A 228 -16.68 -23.02 -48.33
C ILE A 228 -16.27 -23.89 -49.53
N ASN A 229 -17.17 -24.12 -50.45
CA ASN A 229 -16.84 -24.62 -51.76
C ASN A 229 -17.43 -23.66 -52.82
N MET A 230 -16.90 -22.45 -52.85
CA MET A 230 -17.14 -21.49 -53.92
C MET A 230 -15.82 -21.18 -54.62
N ALA A 231 -15.40 -22.10 -55.45
CA ALA A 231 -14.46 -21.85 -56.53
C ALA A 231 -15.05 -22.39 -57.84
#